data_bb6e4841a0d62bebdc27484492151757
#
_entry.id   bb6e4841a0d62bebdc27484492151757
#
_cell.length_a   1.000
_cell.length_b   1.000
_cell.length_c   1.000
_cell.angle_alpha   90.00
_cell.angle_beta   90.00
_cell.angle_gamma   90.00
#
_symmetry.space_group_name_H-M   'P 1'
#
loop_
_entity.id
_entity.type
_entity.pdbx_description
1 polymer ?
#
loop_
_entity_poly.entity_id
_entity_poly.type
_entity_poly.pdbx_seq_one_letter_code
_entity_poly.pdbx_strand_id
1 'polypeptide(L)'
;MTAPERSAVKVARCTAMLSLLVAGALALSACGSSNSTSTSGSGPSSVPVHCGGKKKLQASGSTAQTNAIEQFVYAYIRACPGYTLDYNANGSGKGVQQFVDNETDLGGSDKPLDPAKGEPEKAQQRCGSPAWDLPAVFGPIAVTYNVDGVSTLNLDGPTTAKIFNGTITTWDDPAIKALNADAKLPSTPITVVFRDDKSGTTYNFQKYLDAASDGAWGKGTDETFVGGVGQGAIGNEGTSAALRSTNGSITYNEWSFAVGHQLSMAQIVTSAGPDPVTITTESVGKTIAGAKFAGEGNDLVVDTSSFYKPSQPGAYPIVLATYEIVCSKYPDSSTGAAVKAFMQATIGAGQDGLDQYGYIPMPSSFQTKLSAAVNGIS
;
A
#
# COMPACT_ATOMS: atom_id res chain seq x y z
N MET A 1 -54.63 8.53 19.40
CA MET A 1 -54.88 9.96 19.31
C MET A 1 -53.67 10.60 18.64
N THR A 2 -53.93 11.14 17.46
CA THR A 2 -53.28 12.11 16.61
C THR A 2 -51.86 11.86 16.14
N ALA A 3 -51.77 11.47 14.87
CA ALA A 3 -50.59 11.59 14.01
C ALA A 3 -50.43 13.05 13.54
N PRO A 4 -49.20 13.51 13.18
CA PRO A 4 -49.04 14.68 12.35
C PRO A 4 -48.64 14.34 10.92
N GLU A 5 -49.10 15.24 10.07
CA GLU A 5 -49.15 15.31 8.63
C GLU A 5 -47.83 15.23 7.86
N ARG A 6 -47.96 14.69 6.65
CA ARG A 6 -46.96 14.72 5.60
C ARG A 6 -47.04 16.04 4.82
N SER A 7 -45.93 16.80 4.78
CA SER A 7 -45.79 17.94 3.86
C SER A 7 -45.20 17.47 2.52
N ALA A 8 -45.98 17.70 1.47
CA ALA A 8 -45.61 17.46 0.08
C ALA A 8 -44.80 18.62 -0.47
N VAL A 9 -43.64 18.35 -1.06
CA VAL A 9 -42.84 19.29 -1.81
C VAL A 9 -43.22 19.23 -3.29
N LYS A 10 -43.64 20.39 -3.82
CA LYS A 10 -44.05 20.58 -5.22
C LYS A 10 -42.84 20.61 -6.16
N VAL A 11 -42.92 19.81 -7.21
CA VAL A 11 -42.02 19.81 -8.37
C VAL A 11 -42.50 20.93 -9.33
N ALA A 12 -41.63 21.89 -9.60
CA ALA A 12 -41.86 22.86 -10.65
C ALA A 12 -41.22 22.40 -11.97
N ARG A 13 -42.09 22.20 -12.95
CA ARG A 13 -41.73 21.98 -14.37
C ARG A 13 -41.48 23.33 -15.02
N CYS A 14 -40.32 23.54 -15.65
CA CYS A 14 -40.14 24.62 -16.63
C CYS A 14 -39.93 24.01 -18.00
N THR A 15 -40.79 24.46 -18.90
CA THR A 15 -41.01 24.06 -20.28
C THR A 15 -39.99 24.74 -21.24
N ALA A 16 -39.75 24.06 -22.34
CA ALA A 16 -38.87 24.39 -23.45
C ALA A 16 -39.16 25.73 -24.14
N MET A 17 -38.13 26.31 -24.75
CA MET A 17 -38.27 27.08 -25.98
C MET A 17 -37.16 26.73 -26.99
N LEU A 18 -37.64 26.37 -28.14
CA LEU A 18 -36.96 26.05 -29.41
C LEU A 18 -36.63 27.35 -30.16
N SER A 19 -35.46 27.51 -30.74
CA SER A 19 -35.22 28.48 -31.82
C SER A 19 -34.11 27.92 -32.76
N LEU A 20 -34.52 27.69 -33.97
CA LEU A 20 -33.73 27.42 -35.19
C LEU A 20 -33.05 28.70 -35.74
N LEU A 21 -31.94 28.49 -36.46
CA LEU A 21 -31.55 29.02 -37.80
C LEU A 21 -30.04 29.30 -37.82
N VAL A 22 -29.28 28.86 -38.75
CA VAL A 22 -29.03 28.83 -40.16
C VAL A 22 -27.51 28.78 -40.42
N ALA A 23 -27.17 27.97 -41.39
CA ALA A 23 -25.89 27.62 -42.01
C ALA A 23 -24.90 28.76 -42.37
N GLY A 24 -23.61 28.39 -42.43
CA GLY A 24 -22.56 29.14 -43.12
C GLY A 24 -21.23 28.37 -43.14
N ALA A 25 -20.97 27.63 -44.20
CA ALA A 25 -19.67 27.05 -44.47
C ALA A 25 -18.70 28.06 -45.05
N LEU A 26 -17.45 28.08 -44.61
CA LEU A 26 -16.29 28.47 -45.42
C LEU A 26 -15.00 27.88 -44.78
N ALA A 27 -14.33 27.04 -45.54
CA ALA A 27 -12.99 26.55 -45.31
C ALA A 27 -11.95 27.62 -45.61
N LEU A 28 -10.94 27.74 -44.75
CA LEU A 28 -9.63 28.29 -45.12
C LEU A 28 -8.54 27.66 -44.26
N SER A 29 -7.67 26.93 -44.86
CA SER A 29 -6.43 26.38 -44.35
C SER A 29 -5.43 27.49 -44.03
N ALA A 30 -4.85 27.43 -42.81
CA ALA A 30 -3.61 28.13 -42.53
C ALA A 30 -2.73 27.25 -41.62
N CYS A 31 -1.60 26.80 -42.14
CA CYS A 31 -0.48 26.27 -41.38
C CYS A 31 0.06 27.34 -40.46
N GLY A 32 0.02 27.06 -39.16
CA GLY A 32 0.65 27.86 -38.11
C GLY A 32 1.33 26.90 -37.14
N SER A 33 2.66 26.79 -37.24
CA SER A 33 3.49 26.12 -36.25
C SER A 33 3.38 26.86 -34.90
N SER A 34 2.66 26.30 -33.96
CA SER A 34 2.69 26.73 -32.55
C SER A 34 3.24 25.58 -31.73
N ASN A 35 4.40 25.83 -31.17
CA ASN A 35 5.09 25.00 -30.19
C ASN A 35 4.20 24.89 -28.95
N SER A 36 3.36 23.88 -28.92
CA SER A 36 2.58 23.55 -27.73
C SER A 36 3.46 22.71 -26.82
N THR A 37 3.94 23.30 -25.76
CA THR A 37 4.51 22.60 -24.61
C THR A 37 3.43 21.63 -24.11
N SER A 38 3.51 20.39 -24.50
CA SER A 38 2.66 19.32 -23.98
C SER A 38 3.03 19.09 -22.53
N THR A 39 2.23 19.58 -21.63
CA THR A 39 2.15 19.07 -20.27
C THR A 39 1.77 17.61 -20.40
N SER A 40 2.73 16.71 -20.13
CA SER A 40 2.51 15.27 -20.09
C SER A 40 1.63 14.96 -18.88
N GLY A 41 0.32 15.07 -19.05
CA GLY A 41 -0.63 14.37 -18.24
C GLY A 41 -0.45 12.88 -18.54
N SER A 42 -0.07 12.10 -17.54
CA SER A 42 -0.01 10.64 -17.62
C SER A 42 -1.41 10.13 -17.99
N GLY A 43 -1.61 9.83 -19.25
CA GLY A 43 -2.81 9.11 -19.69
C GLY A 43 -2.85 7.72 -19.04
N PRO A 44 -4.03 7.11 -18.87
CA PRO A 44 -4.17 5.81 -18.26
C PRO A 44 -3.24 4.80 -18.91
N SER A 45 -2.53 4.01 -18.09
CA SER A 45 -1.62 2.95 -18.56
C SER A 45 -2.41 1.93 -19.39
N SER A 46 -2.28 2.00 -20.70
CA SER A 46 -2.99 1.10 -21.63
C SER A 46 -2.29 -0.26 -21.72
N VAL A 47 -2.25 -1.01 -20.62
CA VAL A 47 -1.83 -2.42 -20.66
C VAL A 47 -3.01 -3.24 -21.20
N PRO A 48 -2.87 -3.92 -22.35
CA PRO A 48 -3.93 -4.78 -22.87
C PRO A 48 -4.19 -5.95 -21.93
N VAL A 49 -5.47 -6.22 -21.61
CA VAL A 49 -5.88 -7.36 -20.77
C VAL A 49 -6.40 -8.48 -21.68
N HIS A 50 -5.75 -9.63 -21.62
CA HIS A 50 -6.12 -10.81 -22.42
C HIS A 50 -6.95 -11.76 -21.57
N CYS A 51 -8.28 -11.58 -21.58
CA CYS A 51 -9.22 -12.38 -20.79
C CYS A 51 -9.21 -13.85 -21.22
N GLY A 52 -9.18 -14.75 -20.25
CA GLY A 52 -9.22 -16.20 -20.50
C GLY A 52 -9.07 -17.03 -19.22
N GLY A 53 -9.28 -18.32 -19.36
CA GLY A 53 -9.04 -19.29 -18.29
C GLY A 53 -10.10 -19.34 -17.20
N LYS A 54 -9.65 -19.59 -15.95
CA LYS A 54 -10.48 -19.78 -14.74
C LYS A 54 -11.26 -18.51 -14.41
N LYS A 55 -12.58 -18.64 -14.29
CA LYS A 55 -13.50 -17.50 -14.09
C LYS A 55 -13.36 -16.83 -12.71
N LYS A 56 -13.04 -17.61 -11.70
CA LYS A 56 -12.95 -17.14 -10.32
C LYS A 56 -11.62 -17.54 -9.73
N LEU A 57 -10.73 -16.56 -9.57
CA LEU A 57 -9.45 -16.74 -8.89
C LEU A 57 -9.63 -16.66 -7.38
N GLN A 58 -8.76 -17.36 -6.65
CA GLN A 58 -8.65 -17.31 -5.20
C GLN A 58 -7.28 -16.77 -4.82
N ALA A 59 -7.24 -15.80 -3.92
CA ALA A 59 -5.99 -15.25 -3.39
C ALA A 59 -6.13 -14.94 -1.90
N SER A 60 -5.01 -14.85 -1.22
CA SER A 60 -4.97 -14.44 0.19
C SER A 60 -3.66 -13.76 0.51
N GLY A 61 -3.62 -13.06 1.64
CA GLY A 61 -2.35 -12.52 2.12
C GLY A 61 -2.41 -11.16 2.78
N SER A 62 -1.50 -10.27 2.37
CA SER A 62 -1.29 -8.98 3.01
C SER A 62 -2.60 -8.22 3.24
N THR A 63 -2.80 -7.79 4.50
CA THR A 63 -3.89 -6.88 4.83
C THR A 63 -3.57 -5.44 4.42
N ALA A 64 -2.30 -5.10 4.18
CA ALA A 64 -1.91 -3.76 3.77
C ALA A 64 -2.48 -3.39 2.40
N GLN A 65 -2.61 -4.37 1.48
CA GLN A 65 -3.15 -4.11 0.15
C GLN A 65 -4.68 -4.21 0.03
N THR A 66 -5.42 -4.40 1.13
CA THR A 66 -6.88 -4.67 1.06
C THR A 66 -7.61 -3.66 0.18
N ASN A 67 -7.37 -2.37 0.39
CA ASN A 67 -8.05 -1.33 -0.39
C ASN A 67 -7.51 -1.20 -1.83
N ALA A 68 -6.24 -1.56 -2.07
CA ALA A 68 -5.67 -1.57 -3.43
C ALA A 68 -6.19 -2.75 -4.25
N ILE A 69 -6.27 -3.95 -3.66
CA ILE A 69 -6.71 -5.14 -4.40
C ILE A 69 -8.18 -5.05 -4.81
N GLU A 70 -9.01 -4.30 -4.09
CA GLU A 70 -10.37 -3.99 -4.51
C GLU A 70 -10.38 -3.22 -5.84
N GLN A 71 -9.45 -2.26 -6.02
CA GLN A 71 -9.29 -1.54 -7.28
C GLN A 71 -8.77 -2.46 -8.40
N PHE A 72 -7.85 -3.37 -8.08
CA PHE A 72 -7.35 -4.36 -9.04
C PHE A 72 -8.45 -5.31 -9.51
N VAL A 73 -9.26 -5.81 -8.57
CA VAL A 73 -10.42 -6.67 -8.88
C VAL A 73 -11.47 -5.90 -9.70
N TYR A 74 -11.72 -4.64 -9.36
CA TYR A 74 -12.63 -3.79 -10.13
C TYR A 74 -12.15 -3.58 -11.57
N ALA A 75 -10.85 -3.28 -11.75
CA ALA A 75 -10.24 -3.15 -13.08
C ALA A 75 -10.32 -4.47 -13.86
N TYR A 76 -10.09 -5.61 -13.21
CA TYR A 76 -10.18 -6.93 -13.80
C TYR A 76 -11.61 -7.27 -14.26
N ILE A 77 -12.62 -7.05 -13.41
CA ILE A 77 -14.04 -7.27 -13.76
C ILE A 77 -14.46 -6.39 -14.95
N ARG A 78 -14.01 -5.14 -14.98
CA ARG A 78 -14.31 -4.23 -16.09
C ARG A 78 -13.67 -4.67 -17.40
N ALA A 79 -12.42 -5.10 -17.35
CA ALA A 79 -11.69 -5.58 -18.53
C ALA A 79 -12.22 -6.94 -19.00
N CYS A 80 -12.59 -7.83 -18.07
CA CYS A 80 -13.00 -9.21 -18.32
C CYS A 80 -14.36 -9.52 -17.67
N PRO A 81 -15.49 -9.16 -18.31
CA PRO A 81 -16.81 -9.41 -17.74
C PRO A 81 -17.06 -10.90 -17.43
N GLY A 82 -17.50 -11.18 -16.21
CA GLY A 82 -17.74 -12.54 -15.72
C GLY A 82 -16.50 -13.26 -15.15
N TYR A 83 -15.37 -12.54 -15.03
CA TYR A 83 -14.20 -12.99 -14.27
C TYR A 83 -14.09 -12.19 -12.98
N THR A 84 -13.53 -12.81 -11.93
CA THR A 84 -13.31 -12.14 -10.65
C THR A 84 -12.16 -12.81 -9.88
N LEU A 85 -11.73 -12.16 -8.80
CA LEU A 85 -10.81 -12.71 -7.81
C LEU A 85 -11.41 -12.50 -6.43
N ASP A 86 -11.45 -13.55 -5.62
CA ASP A 86 -11.74 -13.46 -4.19
C ASP A 86 -10.43 -13.35 -3.42
N TYR A 87 -10.28 -12.30 -2.64
CA TYR A 87 -9.11 -12.06 -1.81
C TYR A 87 -9.43 -12.19 -0.32
N ASN A 88 -8.67 -13.02 0.39
CA ASN A 88 -8.76 -13.15 1.85
C ASN A 88 -7.58 -12.41 2.51
N ALA A 89 -7.82 -11.24 3.07
CA ALA A 89 -6.81 -10.41 3.74
C ALA A 89 -6.49 -10.97 5.14
N ASN A 90 -5.60 -11.96 5.23
CA ASN A 90 -5.27 -12.72 6.45
C ASN A 90 -3.79 -12.64 6.87
N GLY A 91 -3.02 -11.72 6.28
CA GLY A 91 -1.61 -11.46 6.56
C GLY A 91 -0.65 -12.10 5.57
N SER A 92 0.50 -11.43 5.34
CA SER A 92 1.50 -11.84 4.33
C SER A 92 1.99 -13.27 4.54
N GLY A 93 2.30 -13.68 5.77
CA GLY A 93 2.74 -15.04 6.05
C GLY A 93 1.68 -16.11 5.74
N LYS A 94 0.38 -15.81 5.89
CA LYS A 94 -0.70 -16.69 5.44
C LYS A 94 -0.81 -16.72 3.92
N GLY A 95 -0.62 -15.56 3.26
CA GLY A 95 -0.61 -15.49 1.80
C GLY A 95 0.46 -16.40 1.19
N VAL A 96 1.71 -16.30 1.68
CA VAL A 96 2.81 -17.19 1.28
C VAL A 96 2.47 -18.65 1.56
N GLN A 97 2.01 -18.96 2.78
CA GLN A 97 1.70 -20.34 3.19
C GLN A 97 0.64 -20.96 2.29
N GLN A 98 -0.49 -20.26 2.08
CA GLN A 98 -1.60 -20.80 1.28
C GLN A 98 -1.24 -20.91 -0.21
N PHE A 99 -0.38 -20.01 -0.71
CA PHE A 99 0.15 -20.15 -2.06
C PHE A 99 1.03 -21.39 -2.22
N VAL A 100 2.01 -21.60 -1.34
CA VAL A 100 2.91 -22.77 -1.44
C VAL A 100 2.18 -24.10 -1.17
N ASP A 101 1.12 -24.09 -0.36
CA ASP A 101 0.27 -25.24 -0.08
C ASP A 101 -0.77 -25.49 -1.20
N ASN A 102 -0.75 -24.70 -2.28
CA ASN A 102 -1.70 -24.78 -3.41
C ASN A 102 -3.17 -24.60 -3.02
N GLU A 103 -3.43 -23.81 -1.96
CA GLU A 103 -4.78 -23.44 -1.53
C GLU A 103 -5.32 -22.23 -2.29
N THR A 104 -4.41 -21.39 -2.84
CA THR A 104 -4.75 -20.18 -3.62
C THR A 104 -4.05 -20.17 -4.98
N ASP A 105 -4.60 -19.41 -5.92
CA ASP A 105 -4.04 -19.26 -7.26
C ASP A 105 -2.84 -18.31 -7.28
N LEU A 106 -2.86 -17.30 -6.42
CA LEU A 106 -1.74 -16.37 -6.17
C LEU A 106 -1.74 -15.94 -4.69
N GLY A 107 -0.63 -15.39 -4.22
CA GLY A 107 -0.47 -14.92 -2.85
C GLY A 107 -0.09 -13.45 -2.79
N GLY A 108 -0.67 -12.69 -1.84
CA GLY A 108 -0.31 -11.29 -1.58
C GLY A 108 0.65 -11.17 -0.39
N SER A 109 1.80 -10.48 -0.55
CA SER A 109 2.77 -10.33 0.54
C SER A 109 3.52 -9.00 0.46
N ASP A 110 3.76 -8.35 1.61
CA ASP A 110 4.61 -7.15 1.68
C ASP A 110 6.09 -7.51 1.92
N LYS A 111 6.41 -8.78 1.80
CA LYS A 111 7.75 -9.35 1.88
C LYS A 111 7.90 -10.35 0.75
N PRO A 112 9.00 -10.34 -0.01
CA PRO A 112 9.24 -11.37 -1.01
C PRO A 112 9.41 -12.75 -0.36
N LEU A 113 9.31 -13.80 -1.15
CA LEU A 113 9.61 -15.17 -0.72
C LEU A 113 10.99 -15.24 -0.04
N ASP A 114 11.07 -15.85 1.13
CA ASP A 114 12.26 -15.88 1.97
C ASP A 114 13.11 -17.13 1.72
N PRO A 115 14.29 -17.00 1.11
CA PRO A 115 15.18 -18.13 0.91
C PRO A 115 15.62 -18.79 2.22
N ALA A 116 15.75 -18.03 3.31
CA ALA A 116 16.14 -18.57 4.61
C ALA A 116 15.06 -19.50 5.21
N LYS A 117 13.80 -19.35 4.78
CA LYS A 117 12.66 -20.22 5.16
C LYS A 117 12.36 -21.31 4.12
N GLY A 118 13.13 -21.37 3.02
CA GLY A 118 12.92 -22.29 1.90
C GLY A 118 11.60 -22.02 1.16
N GLU A 119 11.11 -20.77 1.19
CA GLU A 119 9.85 -20.39 0.55
C GLU A 119 9.93 -20.44 -0.99
N PRO A 120 11.02 -19.97 -1.64
CA PRO A 120 11.16 -20.08 -3.10
C PRO A 120 11.13 -21.54 -3.60
N GLU A 121 11.80 -22.47 -2.88
CA GLU A 121 11.83 -23.87 -3.24
C GLU A 121 10.45 -24.52 -3.12
N LYS A 122 9.71 -24.20 -2.05
CA LYS A 122 8.32 -24.69 -1.86
C LYS A 122 7.40 -24.15 -2.95
N ALA A 123 7.52 -22.86 -3.26
CA ALA A 123 6.76 -22.22 -4.33
C ALA A 123 7.08 -22.86 -5.69
N GLN A 124 8.36 -23.15 -5.97
CA GLN A 124 8.77 -23.85 -7.17
C GLN A 124 8.21 -25.28 -7.24
N GLN A 125 8.17 -26.01 -6.13
CA GLN A 125 7.55 -27.34 -6.08
C GLN A 125 6.05 -27.27 -6.40
N ARG A 126 5.34 -26.31 -5.83
CA ARG A 126 3.91 -26.06 -6.09
C ARG A 126 3.68 -25.72 -7.56
N CYS A 127 4.50 -24.86 -8.15
CA CYS A 127 4.34 -24.38 -9.51
C CYS A 127 4.85 -25.35 -10.59
N GLY A 128 5.80 -26.25 -10.27
CA GLY A 128 6.57 -26.98 -11.26
C GLY A 128 7.48 -26.09 -12.12
N SER A 129 7.66 -24.85 -11.72
CA SER A 129 8.41 -23.76 -12.38
C SER A 129 8.80 -22.74 -11.32
N PRO A 130 9.73 -21.77 -11.58
CA PRO A 130 9.99 -20.68 -10.66
C PRO A 130 8.72 -19.90 -10.32
N ALA A 131 8.57 -19.49 -9.05
CA ALA A 131 7.62 -18.45 -8.67
C ALA A 131 8.29 -17.07 -8.78
N TRP A 132 7.47 -16.04 -8.99
CA TRP A 132 7.91 -14.65 -9.06
C TRP A 132 7.19 -13.79 -8.04
N ASP A 133 7.94 -12.90 -7.40
CA ASP A 133 7.45 -11.80 -6.60
C ASP A 133 7.25 -10.58 -7.51
N LEU A 134 6.01 -10.28 -7.89
CA LEU A 134 5.69 -9.17 -8.78
C LEU A 134 5.12 -8.00 -7.98
N PRO A 135 5.82 -6.85 -7.88
CA PRO A 135 5.31 -5.72 -7.11
C PRO A 135 4.06 -5.14 -7.76
N ALA A 136 3.02 -4.96 -6.96
CA ALA A 136 1.71 -4.48 -7.41
C ALA A 136 1.45 -3.03 -6.97
N VAL A 137 1.94 -2.62 -5.80
CA VAL A 137 1.72 -1.29 -5.23
C VAL A 137 2.77 -0.98 -4.15
N PHE A 138 3.05 0.30 -3.93
CA PHE A 138 3.77 0.76 -2.74
C PHE A 138 2.79 1.27 -1.68
N GLY A 139 2.94 0.77 -0.44
CA GLY A 139 2.17 1.20 0.73
C GLY A 139 3.08 1.92 1.73
N PRO A 140 2.88 3.21 1.98
CA PRO A 140 3.52 3.86 3.13
C PRO A 140 2.99 3.29 4.43
N ILE A 141 3.85 3.20 5.45
CA ILE A 141 3.47 2.77 6.80
C ILE A 141 3.45 4.01 7.69
N ALA A 142 2.28 4.37 8.20
CA ALA A 142 2.11 5.44 9.16
C ALA A 142 2.41 4.95 10.58
N VAL A 143 3.17 5.71 11.35
CA VAL A 143 3.19 5.58 12.81
C VAL A 143 1.99 6.35 13.34
N THR A 144 0.96 5.63 13.75
CA THR A 144 -0.31 6.21 14.18
C THR A 144 -0.43 6.23 15.69
N TYR A 145 -1.07 7.25 16.23
CA TYR A 145 -1.22 7.43 17.67
C TYR A 145 -2.61 7.95 18.05
N ASN A 146 -3.00 7.68 19.30
CA ASN A 146 -4.21 8.22 19.90
C ASN A 146 -3.86 8.79 21.28
N VAL A 147 -3.66 10.10 21.35
CA VAL A 147 -3.27 10.80 22.59
C VAL A 147 -4.08 12.08 22.72
N ASP A 148 -4.89 12.16 23.77
CA ASP A 148 -5.74 13.30 24.03
C ASP A 148 -4.95 14.61 24.10
N GLY A 149 -5.38 15.61 23.33
CA GLY A 149 -4.77 16.93 23.31
C GLY A 149 -3.47 17.05 22.48
N VAL A 150 -3.02 15.97 21.83
CA VAL A 150 -1.84 15.98 20.94
C VAL A 150 -2.28 15.89 19.48
N SER A 151 -2.29 17.04 18.79
CA SER A 151 -2.69 17.13 17.39
C SER A 151 -1.53 16.92 16.40
N THR A 152 -0.29 17.12 16.84
CA THR A 152 0.92 16.93 16.02
C THR A 152 1.96 16.22 16.87
N LEU A 153 2.58 15.20 16.32
CA LEU A 153 3.64 14.42 16.96
C LEU A 153 4.77 14.21 15.98
N ASN A 154 6.00 14.53 16.40
CA ASN A 154 7.22 14.26 15.65
C ASN A 154 7.96 13.12 16.33
N LEU A 155 8.42 12.15 15.55
CA LEU A 155 9.25 11.04 16.02
C LEU A 155 10.45 10.85 15.10
N ASP A 156 11.56 10.41 15.66
CA ASP A 156 12.72 9.93 14.89
C ASP A 156 12.87 8.41 15.04
N GLY A 157 13.80 7.81 14.30
CA GLY A 157 14.07 6.38 14.36
C GLY A 157 14.44 5.89 15.76
N PRO A 158 15.41 6.52 16.46
CA PRO A 158 15.79 6.12 17.82
C PRO A 158 14.65 6.20 18.84
N THR A 159 13.87 7.27 18.82
CA THR A 159 12.74 7.45 19.75
C THR A 159 11.62 6.46 19.45
N THR A 160 11.29 6.26 18.16
CA THR A 160 10.30 5.26 17.74
C THR A 160 10.72 3.86 18.21
N ALA A 161 11.97 3.47 17.98
CA ALA A 161 12.48 2.16 18.42
C ALA A 161 12.37 1.96 19.95
N LYS A 162 12.72 2.99 20.73
CA LYS A 162 12.62 2.94 22.20
C LYS A 162 11.18 2.85 22.69
N ILE A 163 10.22 3.44 22.00
CA ILE A 163 8.79 3.27 22.30
C ILE A 163 8.39 1.83 22.02
N PHE A 164 8.66 1.31 20.82
CA PHE A 164 8.23 -0.02 20.41
C PHE A 164 8.98 -1.18 21.08
N ASN A 165 10.12 -0.93 21.75
CA ASN A 165 10.80 -1.93 22.57
C ASN A 165 10.56 -1.73 24.09
N GLY A 166 9.73 -0.77 24.50
CA GLY A 166 9.35 -0.53 25.89
C GLY A 166 10.40 0.21 26.74
N THR A 167 11.43 0.78 26.13
CA THR A 167 12.40 1.64 26.84
C THR A 167 11.76 2.97 27.23
N ILE A 168 10.95 3.55 26.35
CA ILE A 168 10.13 4.75 26.60
C ILE A 168 8.70 4.27 26.89
N THR A 169 8.15 4.65 28.05
CA THR A 169 6.87 4.14 28.55
C THR A 169 5.82 5.21 28.81
N THR A 170 6.17 6.50 28.70
CA THR A 170 5.22 7.61 28.88
C THR A 170 5.38 8.65 27.79
N TRP A 171 4.30 9.33 27.43
CA TRP A 171 4.30 10.32 26.37
C TRP A 171 5.11 11.57 26.71
N ASP A 172 5.28 11.89 27.97
CA ASP A 172 6.07 13.04 28.44
C ASP A 172 7.57 12.74 28.62
N ASP A 173 8.06 11.62 28.09
CA ASP A 173 9.48 11.26 28.13
C ASP A 173 10.35 12.38 27.50
N PRO A 174 11.52 12.68 28.09
CA PRO A 174 12.41 13.71 27.59
C PRO A 174 12.81 13.58 26.10
N ALA A 175 12.95 12.34 25.59
CA ALA A 175 13.29 12.12 24.20
C ALA A 175 12.12 12.52 23.26
N ILE A 176 10.88 12.24 23.66
CA ILE A 176 9.71 12.68 22.88
C ILE A 176 9.55 14.20 22.98
N LYS A 177 9.70 14.78 24.18
CA LYS A 177 9.64 16.24 24.38
C LYS A 177 10.68 17.01 23.56
N ALA A 178 11.89 16.47 23.41
CA ALA A 178 12.95 17.12 22.62
C ALA A 178 12.56 17.29 21.14
N LEU A 179 11.76 16.40 20.58
CA LEU A 179 11.25 16.46 19.21
C LEU A 179 9.95 17.27 19.08
N ASN A 180 9.33 17.65 20.21
CA ASN A 180 8.00 18.23 20.28
C ASN A 180 7.92 19.39 21.31
N ALA A 181 8.82 20.37 21.20
CA ALA A 181 8.99 21.43 22.19
C ALA A 181 7.70 22.22 22.47
N ASP A 182 6.84 22.42 21.44
CA ASP A 182 5.59 23.17 21.55
C ASP A 182 4.38 22.31 21.93
N ALA A 183 4.52 20.98 21.98
CA ALA A 183 3.43 20.07 22.33
C ALA A 183 3.27 19.89 23.84
N LYS A 184 2.04 19.92 24.31
CA LYS A 184 1.70 19.60 25.70
C LYS A 184 1.53 18.10 25.86
N LEU A 185 2.64 17.38 25.94
CA LEU A 185 2.63 15.93 26.08
C LEU A 185 2.20 15.51 27.51
N PRO A 186 1.18 14.63 27.64
CA PRO A 186 0.71 14.18 28.94
C PRO A 186 1.64 13.12 29.52
N SER A 187 1.60 12.91 30.84
CA SER A 187 2.30 11.81 31.52
C SER A 187 1.58 10.46 31.38
N THR A 188 0.69 10.34 30.42
CA THR A 188 -0.06 9.11 30.12
C THR A 188 0.90 7.99 29.73
N PRO A 189 0.71 6.76 30.23
CA PRO A 189 1.48 5.61 29.76
C PRO A 189 1.26 5.33 28.27
N ILE A 190 2.32 4.88 27.59
CA ILE A 190 2.25 4.46 26.21
C ILE A 190 1.77 3.02 26.13
N THR A 191 0.70 2.77 25.37
CA THR A 191 0.23 1.43 25.02
C THR A 191 0.61 1.13 23.58
N VAL A 192 1.62 0.29 23.38
CA VAL A 192 1.98 -0.20 22.04
C VAL A 192 0.94 -1.20 21.58
N VAL A 193 0.41 -1.01 20.38
CA VAL A 193 -0.42 -2.00 19.69
C VAL A 193 0.39 -2.55 18.52
N PHE A 194 0.45 -3.87 18.38
CA PHE A 194 1.23 -4.53 17.32
C PHE A 194 0.40 -5.58 16.58
N ARG A 195 0.88 -6.04 15.43
CA ARG A 195 0.27 -7.11 14.65
C ARG A 195 0.55 -8.46 15.28
N ASP A 196 -0.52 -9.20 15.63
CA ASP A 196 -0.45 -10.54 16.22
C ASP A 196 -0.53 -11.67 15.16
N ASP A 197 -0.63 -11.29 13.90
CA ASP A 197 -0.49 -12.18 12.75
C ASP A 197 0.91 -12.03 12.10
N LYS A 198 1.30 -13.00 11.28
CA LYS A 198 2.51 -12.88 10.45
C LYS A 198 2.29 -11.84 9.36
N SER A 199 2.89 -10.68 9.56
CA SER A 199 2.61 -9.44 8.84
C SER A 199 3.82 -8.91 8.09
N GLY A 200 3.67 -8.70 6.78
CA GLY A 200 4.67 -7.97 6.01
C GLY A 200 4.77 -6.49 6.39
N THR A 201 3.67 -5.88 6.87
CA THR A 201 3.70 -4.52 7.44
C THR A 201 4.62 -4.48 8.66
N THR A 202 4.50 -5.44 9.59
CA THR A 202 5.41 -5.61 10.74
C THR A 202 6.86 -5.78 10.29
N TYR A 203 7.10 -6.65 9.31
CA TYR A 203 8.44 -6.89 8.77
C TYR A 203 9.10 -5.61 8.26
N ASN A 204 8.40 -4.82 7.43
CA ASN A 204 8.93 -3.57 6.89
C ASN A 204 9.07 -2.48 7.94
N PHE A 205 8.15 -2.40 8.91
CA PHE A 205 8.27 -1.48 10.02
C PHE A 205 9.50 -1.80 10.89
N GLN A 206 9.74 -3.07 11.19
CA GLN A 206 10.92 -3.50 11.95
C GLN A 206 12.22 -3.31 11.16
N LYS A 207 12.22 -3.43 9.82
CA LYS A 207 13.36 -3.04 8.98
C LYS A 207 13.69 -1.54 9.13
N TYR A 208 12.66 -0.69 9.17
CA TYR A 208 12.87 0.73 9.45
C TYR A 208 13.47 0.95 10.83
N LEU A 209 12.91 0.30 11.88
CA LEU A 209 13.45 0.43 13.24
C LEU A 209 14.91 -0.04 13.33
N ASP A 210 15.24 -1.13 12.67
CA ASP A 210 16.61 -1.67 12.65
C ASP A 210 17.58 -0.72 11.93
N ALA A 211 17.19 -0.23 10.77
CA ALA A 211 18.05 0.65 9.96
C ALA A 211 18.18 2.08 10.53
N ALA A 212 17.07 2.68 11.00
CA ALA A 212 16.99 4.11 11.31
C ALA A 212 17.20 4.45 12.77
N SER A 213 17.33 3.48 13.68
CA SER A 213 17.35 3.74 15.12
C SER A 213 18.73 3.89 15.74
N ASP A 214 19.80 3.85 14.92
CA ASP A 214 21.21 3.91 15.39
C ASP A 214 21.51 2.87 16.49
N GLY A 215 20.93 1.67 16.33
CA GLY A 215 21.09 0.52 17.23
C GLY A 215 20.13 0.50 18.41
N ALA A 216 19.24 1.48 18.59
CA ALA A 216 18.28 1.48 19.71
C ALA A 216 17.24 0.36 19.60
N TRP A 217 16.95 -0.15 18.39
CA TRP A 217 16.07 -1.30 18.22
C TRP A 217 16.72 -2.61 18.66
N GLY A 218 17.80 -3.03 18.03
CA GLY A 218 18.63 -4.18 18.45
C GLY A 218 17.93 -5.54 18.52
N LYS A 219 16.74 -5.68 17.88
CA LYS A 219 15.90 -6.88 17.94
C LYS A 219 15.77 -7.64 16.61
N GLY A 220 16.34 -7.06 15.55
CA GLY A 220 16.22 -7.63 14.20
C GLY A 220 14.83 -7.44 13.58
N THR A 221 14.53 -8.23 12.55
CA THR A 221 13.33 -8.10 11.72
C THR A 221 12.67 -9.46 11.49
N ASP A 222 11.37 -9.56 11.68
CA ASP A 222 10.55 -10.73 11.38
C ASP A 222 9.13 -10.28 10.99
N GLU A 223 8.32 -11.19 10.45
CA GLU A 223 6.88 -10.96 10.22
C GLU A 223 6.09 -10.97 11.53
N THR A 224 6.65 -11.54 12.59
CA THR A 224 6.15 -11.47 13.97
C THR A 224 6.76 -10.26 14.66
N PHE A 225 5.96 -9.52 15.44
CA PHE A 225 6.48 -8.40 16.21
C PHE A 225 7.42 -8.89 17.33
N VAL A 226 8.67 -8.41 17.33
CA VAL A 226 9.71 -8.84 18.28
C VAL A 226 10.04 -7.76 19.35
N GLY A 227 9.27 -6.68 19.44
CA GLY A 227 9.48 -5.60 20.41
C GLY A 227 9.37 -6.05 21.87
N GLY A 228 8.53 -7.05 22.14
CA GLY A 228 8.38 -7.66 23.49
C GLY A 228 7.47 -6.87 24.43
N VAL A 229 6.74 -5.88 23.94
CA VAL A 229 5.82 -5.03 24.73
C VAL A 229 4.52 -4.79 23.97
N GLY A 230 3.47 -4.41 24.69
CA GLY A 230 2.19 -4.02 24.09
C GLY A 230 1.18 -5.14 24.00
N GLN A 231 0.16 -4.93 23.19
CA GLN A 231 -0.94 -5.87 22.95
C GLN A 231 -1.13 -6.12 21.45
N GLY A 232 -1.44 -7.37 21.11
CA GLY A 232 -1.63 -7.80 19.73
C GLY A 232 -3.01 -7.48 19.18
N ALA A 233 -3.08 -7.22 17.87
CA ALA A 233 -4.32 -7.10 17.11
C ALA A 233 -4.12 -7.66 15.70
N ILE A 234 -5.17 -8.26 15.13
CA ILE A 234 -5.11 -8.94 13.84
C ILE A 234 -5.35 -7.96 12.69
N GLY A 235 -4.43 -7.94 11.73
CA GLY A 235 -4.54 -7.14 10.51
C GLY A 235 -4.43 -5.63 10.74
N ASN A 236 -4.38 -4.86 9.65
CA ASN A 236 -4.41 -3.39 9.73
C ASN A 236 -5.74 -2.86 10.29
N GLU A 237 -6.85 -3.53 10.04
CA GLU A 237 -8.16 -3.18 10.61
C GLU A 237 -8.15 -3.32 12.14
N GLY A 238 -7.66 -4.46 12.66
CA GLY A 238 -7.61 -4.71 14.10
C GLY A 238 -6.70 -3.74 14.85
N THR A 239 -5.51 -3.41 14.31
CA THR A 239 -4.62 -2.40 14.91
C THR A 239 -5.23 -1.00 14.86
N SER A 240 -5.94 -0.64 13.79
CA SER A 240 -6.67 0.63 13.70
C SER A 240 -7.80 0.72 14.74
N ALA A 241 -8.57 -0.34 14.92
CA ALA A 241 -9.65 -0.39 15.90
C ALA A 241 -9.12 -0.31 17.34
N ALA A 242 -8.06 -1.06 17.67
CA ALA A 242 -7.43 -1.04 18.98
C ALA A 242 -6.85 0.34 19.33
N LEU A 243 -6.19 1.00 18.35
CA LEU A 243 -5.69 2.36 18.51
C LEU A 243 -6.81 3.35 18.85
N ARG A 244 -7.89 3.35 18.08
CA ARG A 244 -9.02 4.28 18.27
C ARG A 244 -9.70 4.13 19.61
N SER A 245 -9.72 2.92 20.16
CA SER A 245 -10.40 2.64 21.44
C SER A 245 -9.53 2.90 22.67
N THR A 246 -8.21 3.19 22.51
CA THR A 246 -7.27 3.26 23.63
C THR A 246 -6.52 4.58 23.62
N ASN A 247 -6.86 5.50 24.54
CA ASN A 247 -6.08 6.72 24.72
C ASN A 247 -4.67 6.39 25.24
N GLY A 248 -3.65 7.06 24.72
CA GLY A 248 -2.25 6.79 25.01
C GLY A 248 -1.64 5.69 24.14
N SER A 249 -2.37 5.17 23.14
CA SER A 249 -1.85 4.12 22.28
C SER A 249 -1.07 4.63 21.08
N ILE A 250 -0.20 3.76 20.56
CA ILE A 250 0.60 3.94 19.36
C ILE A 250 0.67 2.62 18.58
N THR A 251 0.64 2.69 17.26
CA THR A 251 0.81 1.52 16.39
C THR A 251 1.43 1.92 15.05
N TYR A 252 1.52 0.97 14.14
CA TYR A 252 1.90 1.17 12.75
C TYR A 252 0.82 0.57 11.85
N ASN A 253 0.34 1.38 10.90
CA ASN A 253 -0.71 1.00 9.96
C ASN A 253 -0.26 1.32 8.53
N GLU A 254 -0.65 0.52 7.57
CA GLU A 254 -0.57 0.95 6.19
C GLU A 254 -1.43 2.22 6.01
N TRP A 255 -0.96 3.16 5.18
CA TRP A 255 -1.49 4.53 5.10
C TRP A 255 -2.96 4.61 4.69
N SER A 256 -3.46 3.70 3.84
CA SER A 256 -4.86 3.69 3.44
C SER A 256 -5.80 3.47 4.64
N PHE A 257 -5.40 2.66 5.61
CA PHE A 257 -6.14 2.45 6.85
C PHE A 257 -6.07 3.68 7.75
N ALA A 258 -4.90 4.33 7.84
CA ALA A 258 -4.77 5.56 8.63
C ALA A 258 -5.68 6.68 8.08
N VAL A 259 -5.74 6.83 6.75
CA VAL A 259 -6.64 7.78 6.08
C VAL A 259 -8.10 7.39 6.24
N GLY A 260 -8.44 6.13 5.94
CA GLY A 260 -9.82 5.63 5.99
C GLY A 260 -10.45 5.72 7.39
N HIS A 261 -9.66 5.51 8.43
CA HIS A 261 -10.10 5.61 9.83
C HIS A 261 -9.81 6.97 10.48
N GLN A 262 -9.25 7.93 9.74
CA GLN A 262 -8.92 9.28 10.23
C GLN A 262 -7.99 9.25 11.46
N LEU A 263 -6.98 8.37 11.43
CA LEU A 263 -6.03 8.23 12.54
C LEU A 263 -5.02 9.39 12.55
N SER A 264 -4.62 9.83 13.74
CA SER A 264 -3.50 10.76 13.88
C SER A 264 -2.20 10.07 13.50
N MET A 265 -1.38 10.70 12.66
CA MET A 265 -0.13 10.17 12.14
C MET A 265 1.05 11.02 12.59
N ALA A 266 2.09 10.40 13.11
CA ALA A 266 3.32 11.09 13.45
C ALA A 266 4.07 11.50 12.18
N GLN A 267 4.70 12.67 12.23
CA GLN A 267 5.70 13.10 11.24
C GLN A 267 7.05 12.50 11.63
N ILE A 268 7.83 12.11 10.63
CA ILE A 268 9.10 11.41 10.88
C ILE A 268 10.29 12.32 10.59
N VAL A 269 11.12 12.57 11.61
CA VAL A 269 12.43 13.19 11.45
C VAL A 269 13.37 12.11 10.90
N THR A 270 14.03 12.42 9.77
CA THR A 270 14.83 11.45 9.02
C THR A 270 16.32 11.77 9.07
N SER A 271 17.14 10.85 8.59
CA SER A 271 18.59 11.09 8.42
C SER A 271 18.94 12.21 7.43
N ALA A 272 17.97 12.66 6.63
CA ALA A 272 18.18 13.69 5.60
C ALA A 272 18.05 15.14 6.11
N GLY A 273 17.66 15.34 7.36
CA GLY A 273 17.56 16.68 7.96
C GLY A 273 16.65 16.74 9.17
N PRO A 274 16.62 17.88 9.88
CA PRO A 274 15.87 18.04 11.12
C PRO A 274 14.35 18.24 10.90
N ASP A 275 13.93 18.60 9.69
CA ASP A 275 12.55 18.90 9.39
C ASP A 275 11.71 17.62 9.36
N PRO A 276 10.62 17.54 10.17
CA PRO A 276 9.75 16.38 10.18
C PRO A 276 9.03 16.17 8.83
N VAL A 277 8.96 14.93 8.38
CA VAL A 277 8.36 14.56 7.08
C VAL A 277 6.97 13.96 7.31
N THR A 278 5.96 14.59 6.71
CA THR A 278 4.59 14.08 6.65
C THR A 278 4.44 13.08 5.49
N ILE A 279 3.58 12.07 5.65
CA ILE A 279 3.20 11.17 4.56
C ILE A 279 2.39 11.96 3.52
N THR A 280 2.90 11.98 2.31
CA THR A 280 2.21 12.49 1.11
C THR A 280 2.68 11.69 -0.10
N THR A 281 1.92 11.73 -1.19
CA THR A 281 2.34 11.12 -2.46
C THR A 281 3.70 11.64 -2.91
N GLU A 282 3.99 12.94 -2.70
CA GLU A 282 5.28 13.55 -3.02
C GLU A 282 6.41 13.01 -2.14
N SER A 283 6.24 13.01 -0.81
CA SER A 283 7.29 12.59 0.13
C SER A 283 7.65 11.10 -0.01
N VAL A 284 6.66 10.26 -0.25
CA VAL A 284 6.85 8.83 -0.55
C VAL A 284 7.43 8.64 -1.95
N GLY A 285 6.98 9.42 -2.93
CA GLY A 285 7.53 9.44 -4.29
C GLY A 285 9.03 9.69 -4.31
N LYS A 286 9.54 10.59 -3.45
CA LYS A 286 10.99 10.83 -3.28
C LYS A 286 11.72 9.58 -2.82
N THR A 287 11.14 8.81 -1.91
CA THR A 287 11.73 7.56 -1.41
C THR A 287 11.84 6.50 -2.49
N ILE A 288 10.75 6.28 -3.25
CA ILE A 288 10.70 5.23 -4.26
C ILE A 288 11.35 5.61 -5.60
N ALA A 289 11.63 6.90 -5.85
CA ALA A 289 12.24 7.36 -7.10
C ALA A 289 13.61 6.71 -7.37
N GLY A 290 14.34 6.33 -6.32
CA GLY A 290 15.62 5.63 -6.40
C GLY A 290 15.54 4.11 -6.32
N ALA A 291 14.33 3.54 -6.23
CA ALA A 291 14.13 2.10 -6.06
C ALA A 291 14.66 1.31 -7.26
N LYS A 292 15.24 0.15 -6.97
CA LYS A 292 15.79 -0.79 -7.96
C LYS A 292 15.25 -2.19 -7.68
N PHE A 293 15.29 -3.05 -8.69
CA PHE A 293 15.05 -4.47 -8.49
C PHE A 293 16.32 -5.16 -8.02
N ALA A 294 16.19 -5.97 -6.96
CA ALA A 294 17.22 -6.85 -6.44
C ALA A 294 17.07 -8.29 -6.98
N GLY A 295 15.87 -8.66 -7.45
CA GLY A 295 15.59 -9.99 -8.00
C GLY A 295 16.18 -10.20 -9.39
N GLU A 296 16.24 -11.46 -9.83
CA GLU A 296 16.81 -11.86 -11.11
C GLU A 296 15.70 -12.17 -12.15
N GLY A 297 15.96 -11.82 -13.40
CA GLY A 297 15.05 -12.11 -14.51
C GLY A 297 13.70 -11.42 -14.36
N ASN A 298 12.63 -12.22 -14.24
CA ASN A 298 11.27 -11.77 -14.04
C ASN A 298 10.80 -11.84 -12.57
N ASP A 299 11.67 -12.23 -11.64
CA ASP A 299 11.43 -12.08 -10.22
C ASP A 299 11.81 -10.66 -9.81
N LEU A 300 10.80 -9.81 -9.57
CA LEU A 300 10.96 -8.36 -9.49
C LEU A 300 10.97 -7.86 -8.03
N VAL A 301 11.74 -8.52 -7.17
CA VAL A 301 11.95 -8.08 -5.79
C VAL A 301 12.55 -6.67 -5.78
N VAL A 302 11.96 -5.76 -5.02
CA VAL A 302 12.42 -4.37 -4.86
C VAL A 302 13.47 -4.29 -3.76
N ASP A 303 14.61 -3.64 -4.02
CA ASP A 303 15.56 -3.27 -2.98
C ASP A 303 15.02 -2.07 -2.19
N THR A 304 14.56 -2.33 -0.97
CA THR A 304 14.05 -1.31 -0.05
C THR A 304 15.11 -0.78 0.91
N SER A 305 16.36 -1.20 0.81
CA SER A 305 17.42 -0.85 1.77
C SER A 305 17.67 0.65 1.88
N SER A 306 17.55 1.38 0.76
CA SER A 306 17.71 2.83 0.71
C SER A 306 16.53 3.63 1.27
N PHE A 307 15.38 3.00 1.51
CA PHE A 307 14.16 3.70 1.94
C PHE A 307 14.28 4.21 3.38
N TYR A 308 14.82 3.38 4.26
CA TYR A 308 14.74 3.58 5.71
C TYR A 308 15.70 4.65 6.24
N LYS A 309 16.78 4.92 5.52
CA LYS A 309 17.70 6.03 5.80
C LYS A 309 17.87 6.91 4.56
N PRO A 310 16.85 7.69 4.18
CA PRO A 310 16.92 8.51 2.98
C PRO A 310 18.00 9.58 3.11
N SER A 311 18.68 9.86 2.01
CA SER A 311 19.60 11.00 1.89
C SER A 311 18.96 12.25 1.32
N GLN A 312 17.75 12.12 0.76
CA GLN A 312 17.01 13.22 0.17
C GLN A 312 16.08 13.87 1.20
N PRO A 313 16.20 15.19 1.45
CA PRO A 313 15.28 15.90 2.34
C PRO A 313 13.81 15.79 1.90
N GLY A 314 12.93 15.59 2.88
CA GLY A 314 11.50 15.43 2.64
C GLY A 314 11.09 14.08 2.04
N ALA A 315 11.97 13.07 2.02
CA ALA A 315 11.62 11.70 1.67
C ALA A 315 11.06 10.95 2.89
N TYR A 316 9.85 10.38 2.78
CA TYR A 316 9.22 9.62 3.86
C TYR A 316 9.80 8.21 3.96
N PRO A 317 10.33 7.75 5.12
CA PRO A 317 11.24 6.60 5.15
C PRO A 317 10.55 5.24 5.27
N ILE A 318 9.29 5.16 5.72
CA ILE A 318 8.65 3.89 6.06
C ILE A 318 7.72 3.46 4.93
N VAL A 319 8.27 2.70 3.98
CA VAL A 319 7.53 2.29 2.77
C VAL A 319 7.73 0.79 2.54
N LEU A 320 6.63 0.10 2.25
CA LEU A 320 6.63 -1.28 1.80
C LEU A 320 6.28 -1.39 0.31
N ALA A 321 6.74 -2.45 -0.33
CA ALA A 321 6.24 -2.92 -1.61
C ALA A 321 5.38 -4.17 -1.36
N THR A 322 4.16 -4.19 -1.89
CA THR A 322 3.33 -5.39 -1.87
C THR A 322 3.50 -6.15 -3.18
N TYR A 323 3.72 -7.44 -3.08
CA TYR A 323 3.92 -8.35 -4.19
C TYR A 323 2.71 -9.25 -4.36
N GLU A 324 2.37 -9.53 -5.62
CA GLU A 324 1.60 -10.71 -5.98
C GLU A 324 2.58 -11.83 -6.31
N ILE A 325 2.54 -12.91 -5.53
CA ILE A 325 3.36 -14.11 -5.72
C ILE A 325 2.64 -15.01 -6.71
N VAL A 326 3.28 -15.28 -7.84
CA VAL A 326 2.68 -16.03 -8.95
C VAL A 326 3.62 -17.12 -9.46
N CYS A 327 3.09 -18.17 -10.08
CA CYS A 327 3.92 -19.08 -10.86
C CYS A 327 4.34 -18.45 -12.18
N SER A 328 5.59 -18.62 -12.59
CA SER A 328 6.03 -18.26 -13.94
C SER A 328 5.28 -19.06 -15.01
N LYS A 329 5.00 -20.33 -14.70
CA LYS A 329 4.16 -21.21 -15.49
C LYS A 329 3.28 -22.02 -14.54
N TYR A 330 1.97 -21.98 -14.74
CA TYR A 330 1.03 -22.74 -13.95
C TYR A 330 0.89 -24.18 -14.46
N PRO A 331 0.77 -25.20 -13.56
CA PRO A 331 0.43 -26.56 -13.99
C PRO A 331 -0.89 -26.65 -14.74
N ASP A 332 -1.89 -25.86 -14.34
CA ASP A 332 -3.15 -25.64 -15.06
C ASP A 332 -3.08 -24.35 -15.89
N SER A 333 -3.04 -24.49 -17.21
CA SER A 333 -2.97 -23.36 -18.15
C SER A 333 -4.20 -22.44 -18.06
N SER A 334 -5.35 -22.94 -17.61
CA SER A 334 -6.56 -22.13 -17.38
C SER A 334 -6.36 -21.17 -16.22
N THR A 335 -5.72 -21.61 -15.14
CA THR A 335 -5.32 -20.76 -14.02
C THR A 335 -4.25 -19.75 -14.45
N GLY A 336 -3.21 -20.18 -15.20
CA GLY A 336 -2.16 -19.29 -15.71
C GLY A 336 -2.72 -18.15 -16.58
N ALA A 337 -3.62 -18.46 -17.51
CA ALA A 337 -4.27 -17.45 -18.35
C ALA A 337 -5.08 -16.43 -17.52
N ALA A 338 -5.81 -16.88 -16.52
CA ALA A 338 -6.60 -16.01 -15.65
C ALA A 338 -5.73 -15.13 -14.74
N VAL A 339 -4.66 -15.67 -14.13
CA VAL A 339 -3.71 -14.90 -13.31
C VAL A 339 -2.99 -13.87 -14.16
N LYS A 340 -2.53 -14.24 -15.37
CA LYS A 340 -1.95 -13.26 -16.32
C LYS A 340 -2.91 -12.10 -16.59
N ALA A 341 -4.18 -12.38 -16.90
CA ALA A 341 -5.19 -11.37 -17.18
C ALA A 341 -5.45 -10.47 -15.96
N PHE A 342 -5.55 -11.05 -14.76
CA PHE A 342 -5.66 -10.29 -13.52
C PHE A 342 -4.44 -9.38 -13.31
N MET A 343 -3.22 -9.89 -13.46
CA MET A 343 -2.00 -9.09 -13.32
C MET A 343 -1.89 -7.99 -14.38
N GLN A 344 -2.33 -8.23 -15.62
CA GLN A 344 -2.42 -7.19 -16.66
C GLN A 344 -3.38 -6.07 -16.24
N ALA A 345 -4.54 -6.40 -15.66
CA ALA A 345 -5.46 -5.41 -15.13
C ALA A 345 -4.86 -4.65 -13.92
N THR A 346 -4.17 -5.35 -13.03
CA THR A 346 -3.50 -4.79 -11.84
C THR A 346 -2.46 -3.75 -12.22
N ILE A 347 -1.54 -4.06 -13.15
CA ILE A 347 -0.46 -3.14 -13.55
C ILE A 347 -0.89 -2.09 -14.59
N GLY A 348 -2.09 -2.22 -15.12
CA GLY A 348 -2.75 -1.27 -16.03
C GLY A 348 -3.74 -0.39 -15.27
N ALA A 349 -5.02 -0.52 -15.63
CA ALA A 349 -6.11 0.30 -15.08
C ALA A 349 -6.31 0.16 -13.56
N GLY A 350 -5.79 -0.89 -12.93
CA GLY A 350 -5.77 -1.06 -11.48
C GLY A 350 -4.89 -0.04 -10.75
N GLN A 351 -3.97 0.61 -11.45
CA GLN A 351 -3.12 1.65 -10.86
C GLN A 351 -3.80 3.03 -10.81
N ASP A 352 -4.89 3.21 -11.56
CA ASP A 352 -5.56 4.51 -11.69
C ASP A 352 -6.24 4.89 -10.37
N GLY A 353 -5.89 6.06 -9.82
CA GLY A 353 -6.50 6.62 -8.62
C GLY A 353 -6.08 5.97 -7.29
N LEU A 354 -5.09 5.09 -7.26
CA LEU A 354 -4.58 4.48 -6.02
C LEU A 354 -4.10 5.52 -4.99
N ASP A 355 -3.58 6.66 -5.46
CA ASP A 355 -3.15 7.78 -4.61
C ASP A 355 -4.30 8.39 -3.79
N GLN A 356 -5.52 8.31 -4.27
CA GLN A 356 -6.72 8.76 -3.55
C GLN A 356 -7.07 7.86 -2.35
N TYR A 357 -6.57 6.64 -2.36
CA TYR A 357 -6.76 5.65 -1.30
C TYR A 357 -5.55 5.50 -0.37
N GLY A 358 -4.51 6.33 -0.52
CA GLY A 358 -3.33 6.26 0.35
C GLY A 358 -2.27 5.27 -0.13
N TYR A 359 -2.25 4.93 -1.42
CA TYR A 359 -1.20 4.12 -2.01
C TYR A 359 -0.37 4.91 -3.01
N ILE A 360 0.81 4.41 -3.34
CA ILE A 360 1.61 4.97 -4.42
C ILE A 360 1.62 3.97 -5.57
N PRO A 361 1.10 4.37 -6.74
CA PRO A 361 1.14 3.54 -7.94
C PRO A 361 2.55 3.14 -8.34
N MET A 362 2.70 2.05 -9.09
CA MET A 362 3.99 1.61 -9.61
C MET A 362 4.64 2.70 -10.47
N PRO A 363 5.89 3.11 -10.18
CA PRO A 363 6.60 4.09 -10.99
C PRO A 363 6.70 3.65 -12.46
N SER A 364 6.64 4.62 -13.38
CA SER A 364 6.78 4.34 -14.81
C SER A 364 8.10 3.64 -15.18
N SER A 365 9.17 3.88 -14.40
CA SER A 365 10.45 3.19 -14.54
C SER A 365 10.35 1.67 -14.33
N PHE A 366 9.33 1.18 -13.60
CA PHE A 366 9.09 -0.24 -13.37
C PHE A 366 8.22 -0.89 -14.45
N GLN A 367 7.41 -0.10 -15.14
CA GLN A 367 6.36 -0.57 -16.07
C GLN A 367 6.88 -1.53 -17.15
N THR A 368 8.02 -1.24 -17.78
CA THR A 368 8.55 -2.07 -18.86
C THR A 368 8.90 -3.47 -18.37
N LYS A 369 9.64 -3.58 -17.26
CA LYS A 369 10.03 -4.88 -16.70
C LYS A 369 8.82 -5.62 -16.14
N LEU A 370 7.94 -4.91 -15.43
CA LEU A 370 6.74 -5.49 -14.85
C LEU A 370 5.78 -6.02 -15.93
N SER A 371 5.56 -5.26 -17.01
CA SER A 371 4.78 -5.73 -18.16
C SER A 371 5.41 -6.95 -18.84
N ALA A 372 6.74 -6.99 -18.99
CA ALA A 372 7.43 -8.14 -19.54
C ALA A 372 7.25 -9.39 -18.68
N ALA A 373 7.42 -9.27 -17.33
CA ALA A 373 7.23 -10.35 -16.40
C ALA A 373 5.78 -10.88 -16.42
N VAL A 374 4.78 -9.98 -16.33
CA VAL A 374 3.35 -10.34 -16.37
C VAL A 374 3.01 -11.04 -17.69
N ASN A 375 3.50 -10.56 -18.83
CA ASN A 375 3.27 -11.20 -20.12
C ASN A 375 3.98 -12.56 -20.25
N GLY A 376 5.00 -12.83 -19.45
CA GLY A 376 5.71 -14.11 -19.36
C GLY A 376 4.94 -15.20 -18.59
N ILE A 377 3.92 -14.85 -17.80
CA ILE A 377 3.08 -15.82 -17.07
C ILE A 377 2.37 -16.73 -18.09
N SER A 378 2.38 -18.07 -17.85
CA SER A 378 1.77 -19.03 -18.77
C SER A 378 1.13 -20.21 -18.05
#